data_2aa31f0986114d2a9e02cb0d7110b9bb
#
_entry.id   2aa31f0986114d2a9e02cb0d7110b9bb
#
_cell.length_a   1.000
_cell.length_b   1.000
_cell.length_c   1.000
_cell.angle_alpha   90.00
_cell.angle_beta   90.00
_cell.angle_gamma   90.00
#
_symmetry.space_group_name_H-M   'P 1'
#
loop_
_entity.id
_entity.type
_entity.pdbx_description
1 polymer ?
#
loop_
_entity_poly.entity_id
_entity_poly.type
_entity_poly.pdbx_seq_one_letter_code
_entity_poly.pdbx_strand_id
1 'polypeptide(L)'
;MRKLHSLISLLLVLLMLAPCALADAPLLQAASDWNLADTPLSVTLSISLQAHAPFDETRTAMLDRVLAPLSLNLYAADGESGVSVLMNGNELLTMAQKGDAVQFSCMPNVSYASQEGNALELLLGTTSDSLDLRAVDGTFEKWIDDGWVLSNAILEPFAEYGKRKSVKTTIKDMGLARSCTDYTFSKSKLEEMQQTLLSLCPEGDLHDLIASLTFSGTQKLRVYRTEDEVPLRVEYNGVCGVDGKLRTVKLVWRTKRENGETRDEITLTSPAKSGTDKNTLDFERIMTFSSGKITMQGTCSYKVTASKQTTQTEVTFDLTNRLENDSDNVSGSVAIKRQLLGEDYATKHTITPNVVLSGNAEAPEISGTIGYQEEKRYGTTEECVITLRAVRASESLWKETAATMELSTLSAETLQNLRSQLSGAIATAIVRPLIQVLSAEDAAFFFYEMSDEDVQTIRQAAESAVEIE
;
A
#
# COMPACT_ATOMS: atom_id res chain seq x y z
N MET A 1 -17.22 -0.01 -6.50
CA MET A 1 -16.61 -1.24 -7.03
C MET A 1 -15.10 -1.09 -7.28
N ARG A 2 -14.58 -0.01 -7.89
CA ARG A 2 -13.12 0.19 -8.06
C ARG A 2 -12.37 0.24 -6.72
N LYS A 3 -12.87 1.00 -5.73
CA LYS A 3 -12.29 1.09 -4.37
C LYS A 3 -12.21 -0.27 -3.65
N LEU A 4 -13.25 -1.11 -3.74
CA LEU A 4 -13.25 -2.46 -3.15
C LEU A 4 -12.20 -3.37 -3.80
N HIS A 5 -11.97 -3.25 -5.11
CA HIS A 5 -10.94 -4.02 -5.81
C HIS A 5 -9.53 -3.58 -5.40
N SER A 6 -9.29 -2.26 -5.28
CA SER A 6 -8.02 -1.73 -4.76
C SER A 6 -7.75 -2.18 -3.33
N LEU A 7 -8.77 -2.17 -2.47
CA LEU A 7 -8.63 -2.60 -1.09
C LEU A 7 -8.37 -4.10 -0.96
N ILE A 8 -9.07 -4.95 -1.74
CA ILE A 8 -8.80 -6.38 -1.76
C ILE A 8 -7.38 -6.65 -2.29
N SER A 9 -6.95 -5.92 -3.32
CA SER A 9 -5.59 -6.03 -3.83
C SER A 9 -4.56 -5.57 -2.80
N LEU A 10 -4.80 -4.47 -2.10
CA LEU A 10 -3.95 -3.97 -1.03
C LEU A 10 -3.94 -4.92 0.18
N LEU A 11 -5.10 -5.42 0.59
CA LEU A 11 -5.22 -6.41 1.67
C LEU A 11 -4.49 -7.71 1.30
N LEU A 12 -4.58 -8.15 0.04
CA LEU A 12 -3.85 -9.32 -0.45
C LEU A 12 -2.33 -9.08 -0.47
N VAL A 13 -1.88 -7.90 -0.89
CA VAL A 13 -0.46 -7.52 -0.84
C VAL A 13 0.03 -7.46 0.60
N LEU A 14 -0.72 -6.85 1.51
CA LEU A 14 -0.41 -6.81 2.94
C LEU A 14 -0.43 -8.22 3.56
N LEU A 15 -1.40 -9.07 3.22
CA LEU A 15 -1.45 -10.48 3.61
C LEU A 15 -0.26 -11.29 3.07
N MET A 16 0.34 -10.86 1.97
CA MET A 16 1.51 -11.51 1.37
C MET A 16 2.83 -11.03 1.98
N LEU A 17 2.92 -9.77 2.38
CA LEU A 17 4.14 -9.18 2.94
C LEU A 17 4.31 -9.44 4.44
N ALA A 18 3.21 -9.55 5.19
CA ALA A 18 3.21 -9.70 6.64
C ALA A 18 3.82 -11.01 7.21
N PRO A 19 3.81 -12.18 6.53
CA PRO A 19 4.38 -13.39 7.11
C PRO A 19 5.89 -13.39 7.28
N CYS A 20 6.56 -12.36 6.79
CA CYS A 20 8.01 -12.23 7.00
C CYS A 20 8.38 -11.78 8.42
N ALA A 21 7.43 -11.28 9.20
CA ALA A 21 7.61 -10.88 10.59
C ALA A 21 7.47 -12.09 11.52
N LEU A 22 8.43 -12.98 11.53
CA LEU A 22 8.44 -14.13 12.43
C LEU A 22 9.56 -14.02 13.43
N ALA A 23 9.33 -14.57 14.62
CA ALA A 23 10.19 -14.53 15.78
C ALA A 23 11.68 -14.91 15.55
N ASP A 24 12.00 -15.48 14.38
CA ASP A 24 13.35 -15.87 13.98
C ASP A 24 14.02 -14.89 12.97
N ALA A 25 13.41 -13.72 12.72
CA ALA A 25 13.92 -12.70 11.81
C ALA A 25 14.03 -11.34 12.52
N PRO A 26 15.06 -11.14 13.37
CA PRO A 26 15.14 -9.99 14.28
C PRO A 26 15.23 -8.63 13.56
N LEU A 27 15.75 -8.58 12.33
CA LEU A 27 15.78 -7.35 11.54
C LEU A 27 14.42 -7.02 10.92
N LEU A 28 13.66 -8.02 10.52
CA LEU A 28 12.26 -7.85 10.09
C LEU A 28 11.39 -7.37 11.24
N GLN A 29 11.56 -7.93 12.43
CA GLN A 29 10.89 -7.47 13.64
C GLN A 29 11.26 -6.00 13.93
N ALA A 30 12.56 -5.66 13.93
CA ALA A 30 13.02 -4.29 14.15
C ALA A 30 12.49 -3.30 13.09
N ALA A 31 12.34 -3.74 11.84
CA ALA A 31 11.74 -2.91 10.79
C ALA A 31 10.22 -2.76 10.95
N SER A 32 9.51 -3.79 11.46
CA SER A 32 8.08 -3.71 11.78
C SER A 32 7.81 -2.82 13.00
N ASP A 33 8.73 -2.80 13.96
CA ASP A 33 8.65 -2.00 15.19
C ASP A 33 9.15 -0.55 14.97
N TRP A 34 9.38 -0.14 13.73
CA TRP A 34 9.89 1.19 13.41
C TRP A 34 8.91 2.29 13.84
N ASN A 35 9.24 2.94 14.95
CA ASN A 35 8.45 4.03 15.49
C ASN A 35 8.97 5.38 14.98
N LEU A 36 8.17 6.08 14.18
CA LEU A 36 8.53 7.38 13.60
C LEU A 36 8.75 8.47 14.65
N ALA A 37 8.15 8.34 15.84
CA ALA A 37 8.38 9.29 16.94
C ALA A 37 9.83 9.26 17.44
N ASP A 38 10.41 8.06 17.53
CA ASP A 38 11.75 7.85 18.07
C ASP A 38 12.81 7.71 16.97
N THR A 39 12.38 7.28 15.77
CA THR A 39 13.27 6.93 14.68
C THR A 39 12.78 7.52 13.36
N PRO A 40 13.21 8.75 13.00
CA PRO A 40 12.89 9.35 11.73
C PRO A 40 13.33 8.48 10.56
N LEU A 41 12.48 8.37 9.54
CA LEU A 41 12.69 7.53 8.36
C LEU A 41 13.04 8.38 7.15
N SER A 42 14.05 7.96 6.39
CA SER A 42 14.37 8.48 5.05
C SER A 42 14.31 7.32 4.06
N VAL A 43 13.47 7.45 3.03
CA VAL A 43 13.33 6.46 1.95
C VAL A 43 13.72 7.10 0.63
N THR A 44 14.79 6.62 0.02
CA THR A 44 15.22 7.05 -1.31
C THR A 44 14.71 6.05 -2.35
N LEU A 45 14.05 6.57 -3.39
CA LEU A 45 13.50 5.80 -4.51
C LEU A 45 14.11 6.33 -5.82
N SER A 46 14.49 5.43 -6.71
CA SER A 46 14.82 5.74 -8.12
C SER A 46 14.15 4.72 -9.03
N ILE A 47 13.95 5.09 -10.29
CA ILE A 47 13.28 4.24 -11.28
C ILE A 47 14.14 4.15 -12.54
N SER A 48 14.21 2.96 -13.13
CA SER A 48 14.76 2.70 -14.44
C SER A 48 13.73 1.99 -15.31
N LEU A 49 13.50 2.49 -16.51
CA LEU A 49 12.52 1.98 -17.46
C LEU A 49 13.16 1.05 -18.47
N GLN A 50 12.53 -0.09 -18.74
CA GLN A 50 12.93 -1.08 -19.74
C GLN A 50 11.90 -1.17 -20.88
N ALA A 51 10.62 -0.97 -20.57
CA ALA A 51 9.55 -0.84 -21.54
C ALA A 51 8.51 0.16 -21.06
N HIS A 52 7.93 0.95 -21.98
CA HIS A 52 6.86 1.89 -21.69
C HIS A 52 6.00 2.13 -22.93
N ALA A 53 4.86 1.47 -23.04
CA ALA A 53 3.95 1.66 -24.17
C ALA A 53 3.26 3.06 -24.11
N PRO A 54 3.07 3.74 -25.24
CA PRO A 54 3.21 3.24 -26.62
C PRO A 54 4.61 3.39 -27.24
N PHE A 55 5.64 3.67 -26.44
CA PHE A 55 6.99 3.95 -26.95
C PHE A 55 7.68 2.68 -27.44
N ASP A 56 8.53 2.83 -28.45
CA ASP A 56 9.48 1.82 -28.89
C ASP A 56 10.72 1.77 -27.97
N GLU A 57 11.62 0.83 -28.20
CA GLU A 57 12.83 0.67 -27.38
C GLU A 57 13.69 1.95 -27.36
N THR A 58 13.80 2.67 -28.50
CA THR A 58 14.61 3.89 -28.62
C THR A 58 14.03 5.00 -27.75
N ARG A 59 12.73 5.21 -27.83
CA ARG A 59 12.01 6.23 -27.06
C ARG A 59 11.97 5.89 -25.57
N THR A 60 11.81 4.62 -25.23
CA THR A 60 11.88 4.15 -23.84
C THR A 60 13.29 4.40 -23.27
N ALA A 61 14.35 4.09 -24.02
CA ALA A 61 15.71 4.37 -23.58
C ALA A 61 16.02 5.86 -23.42
N MET A 62 15.42 6.73 -24.25
CA MET A 62 15.50 8.18 -24.08
C MET A 62 14.83 8.64 -22.79
N LEU A 63 13.63 8.14 -22.50
CA LEU A 63 12.91 8.44 -21.27
C LEU A 63 13.68 7.95 -20.04
N ASP A 64 14.23 6.75 -20.09
CA ASP A 64 15.04 6.19 -19.01
C ASP A 64 16.28 7.06 -18.71
N ARG A 65 16.99 7.57 -19.73
CA ARG A 65 18.13 8.49 -19.52
C ARG A 65 17.75 9.76 -18.75
N VAL A 66 16.51 10.18 -18.82
CA VAL A 66 15.99 11.34 -18.06
C VAL A 66 15.61 10.96 -16.65
N LEU A 67 15.00 9.78 -16.48
CA LEU A 67 14.51 9.33 -15.18
C LEU A 67 15.60 8.70 -14.31
N ALA A 68 16.54 7.96 -14.90
CA ALA A 68 17.57 7.26 -14.16
C ALA A 68 18.45 8.14 -13.23
N PRO A 69 18.82 9.39 -13.61
CA PRO A 69 19.54 10.28 -12.68
C PRO A 69 18.66 10.87 -11.57
N LEU A 70 17.32 10.77 -11.68
CA LEU A 70 16.39 11.30 -10.70
C LEU A 70 16.16 10.28 -9.58
N SER A 71 16.06 10.79 -8.37
CA SER A 71 15.56 10.03 -7.23
C SER A 71 14.62 10.89 -6.37
N LEU A 72 13.71 10.22 -5.70
CA LEU A 72 12.84 10.82 -4.68
C LEU A 72 13.37 10.39 -3.31
N ASN A 73 13.54 11.34 -2.42
CA ASN A 73 13.78 11.07 -1.01
C ASN A 73 12.53 11.45 -0.21
N LEU A 74 11.89 10.46 0.38
CA LEU A 74 10.74 10.63 1.27
C LEU A 74 11.26 10.67 2.70
N TYR A 75 10.77 11.61 3.49
CA TYR A 75 11.10 11.78 4.90
C TYR A 75 9.84 11.70 5.74
N ALA A 76 9.90 10.99 6.85
CA ALA A 76 8.84 10.92 7.85
C ALA A 76 9.43 10.89 9.26
N ALA A 77 8.83 11.68 10.16
CA ALA A 77 9.13 11.76 11.58
C ALA A 77 7.86 12.16 12.33
N ASP A 78 7.89 12.16 13.67
CA ASP A 78 6.76 12.65 14.46
C ASP A 78 6.45 14.13 14.14
N GLY A 79 5.24 14.37 13.63
CA GLY A 79 4.77 15.70 13.24
C GLY A 79 5.49 16.34 12.05
N GLU A 80 6.43 15.63 11.40
CA GLU A 80 7.16 16.12 10.23
C GLU A 80 7.10 15.10 9.08
N SER A 81 6.96 15.62 7.85
CA SER A 81 7.06 14.82 6.63
C SER A 81 7.65 15.67 5.50
N GLY A 82 8.16 15.01 4.46
CA GLY A 82 8.67 15.75 3.33
C GLY A 82 9.07 14.86 2.15
N VAL A 83 9.31 15.53 1.03
CA VAL A 83 9.82 14.91 -0.18
C VAL A 83 10.88 15.79 -0.81
N SER A 84 12.00 15.18 -1.22
CA SER A 84 13.01 15.85 -2.03
C SER A 84 13.14 15.16 -3.38
N VAL A 85 13.21 15.95 -4.43
CA VAL A 85 13.61 15.49 -5.76
C VAL A 85 15.10 15.74 -5.90
N LEU A 86 15.84 14.69 -6.18
CA LEU A 86 17.29 14.73 -6.33
C LEU A 86 17.67 14.37 -7.77
N MET A 87 18.75 14.97 -8.28
CA MET A 87 19.38 14.57 -9.54
C MET A 87 20.85 14.27 -9.32
N ASN A 88 21.27 13.04 -9.58
CA ASN A 88 22.59 12.54 -9.25
C ASN A 88 23.00 12.82 -7.79
N GLY A 89 22.03 12.68 -6.87
CA GLY A 89 22.21 12.94 -5.43
C GLY A 89 22.19 14.42 -5.01
N ASN A 90 22.06 15.37 -5.96
CA ASN A 90 21.93 16.78 -5.64
C ASN A 90 20.46 17.19 -5.57
N GLU A 91 20.10 17.96 -4.55
CA GLU A 91 18.74 18.45 -4.36
C GLU A 91 18.35 19.41 -5.49
N LEU A 92 17.21 19.15 -6.12
CA LEU A 92 16.55 20.05 -7.06
C LEU A 92 15.41 20.79 -6.36
N LEU A 93 14.57 20.07 -5.63
CA LEU A 93 13.42 20.60 -4.93
C LEU A 93 13.20 19.79 -3.67
N THR A 94 12.96 20.48 -2.56
CA THR A 94 12.47 19.87 -1.32
C THR A 94 11.18 20.57 -0.91
N MET A 95 10.18 19.75 -0.56
CA MET A 95 8.98 20.15 0.13
C MET A 95 8.97 19.48 1.48
N ALA A 96 8.81 20.25 2.55
CA ALA A 96 8.73 19.74 3.90
C ALA A 96 7.47 20.28 4.60
N GLN A 97 6.84 19.44 5.41
CA GLN A 97 5.68 19.81 6.22
C GLN A 97 6.01 19.55 7.69
N LYS A 98 5.57 20.47 8.56
CA LYS A 98 5.62 20.33 10.01
C LYS A 98 4.32 20.85 10.61
N GLY A 99 3.53 19.96 11.20
CA GLY A 99 2.16 20.28 11.59
C GLY A 99 1.35 20.78 10.38
N ASP A 100 0.77 21.97 10.49
CA ASP A 100 -0.03 22.59 9.44
C ASP A 100 0.79 23.50 8.50
N ALA A 101 2.10 23.62 8.72
CA ALA A 101 2.96 24.48 7.92
C ALA A 101 3.74 23.67 6.88
N VAL A 102 3.96 24.29 5.70
CA VAL A 102 4.70 23.71 4.58
C VAL A 102 5.80 24.65 4.10
N GLN A 103 6.90 24.10 3.63
CA GLN A 103 8.05 24.80 3.06
C GLN A 103 8.43 24.24 1.70
N PHE A 104 9.04 25.09 0.88
CA PHE A 104 9.63 24.70 -0.40
C PHE A 104 11.05 25.23 -0.50
N SER A 105 12.02 24.40 -0.88
CA SER A 105 13.41 24.84 -1.02
C SER A 105 13.60 25.88 -2.13
N CYS A 106 12.74 25.90 -3.14
CA CYS A 106 12.74 26.92 -4.20
C CYS A 106 12.22 28.28 -3.75
N MET A 107 11.60 28.38 -2.56
CA MET A 107 11.16 29.63 -1.91
C MET A 107 11.69 29.67 -0.47
N PRO A 108 13.00 29.83 -0.28
CA PRO A 108 13.65 29.70 1.03
C PRO A 108 13.23 30.86 1.97
N ASN A 109 13.41 30.63 3.27
CA ASN A 109 13.15 31.57 4.37
C ASN A 109 11.67 31.88 4.66
N VAL A 110 10.72 31.23 3.99
CA VAL A 110 9.29 31.38 4.27
C VAL A 110 8.67 30.02 4.45
N SER A 111 7.85 29.87 5.50
CA SER A 111 6.90 28.77 5.64
C SER A 111 5.48 29.27 5.42
N TYR A 112 4.61 28.39 4.97
CA TYR A 112 3.21 28.70 4.68
C TYR A 112 2.34 27.86 5.61
N ALA A 113 1.41 28.48 6.31
CA ALA A 113 0.48 27.81 7.21
C ALA A 113 -0.97 28.18 6.85
N SER A 114 -1.92 27.37 7.30
CA SER A 114 -3.34 27.69 7.19
C SER A 114 -4.08 27.17 8.42
N GLN A 115 -4.90 28.01 9.01
CA GLN A 115 -5.82 27.64 10.09
C GLN A 115 -7.13 27.03 9.56
N GLU A 116 -7.42 27.19 8.26
CA GLU A 116 -8.66 26.75 7.61
C GLU A 116 -8.38 25.69 6.54
N GLY A 117 -7.66 24.61 6.89
CA GLY A 117 -7.38 23.53 5.97
C GLY A 117 -5.90 23.28 5.71
N ASN A 118 -5.60 22.39 4.78
CA ASN A 118 -4.24 22.00 4.46
C ASN A 118 -3.55 23.09 3.62
N ALA A 119 -2.45 23.67 4.14
CA ALA A 119 -1.68 24.71 3.44
C ALA A 119 -1.19 24.26 2.06
N LEU A 120 -0.85 22.96 1.91
CA LEU A 120 -0.42 22.39 0.63
C LEU A 120 -1.56 22.37 -0.40
N GLU A 121 -2.77 21.99 0.00
CA GLU A 121 -3.95 22.02 -0.88
C GLU A 121 -4.28 23.43 -1.35
N LEU A 122 -4.21 24.39 -0.42
CA LEU A 122 -4.41 25.81 -0.75
C LEU A 122 -3.37 26.30 -1.75
N LEU A 123 -2.10 25.93 -1.60
CA LEU A 123 -1.01 26.37 -2.49
C LEU A 123 -1.04 25.66 -3.85
N LEU A 124 -1.33 24.37 -3.90
CA LEU A 124 -1.36 23.62 -5.17
C LEU A 124 -2.69 23.77 -5.92
N GLY A 125 -3.75 24.23 -5.25
CA GLY A 125 -5.07 24.36 -5.86
C GLY A 125 -5.74 23.02 -6.18
N THR A 126 -5.27 21.96 -5.58
CA THR A 126 -5.79 20.60 -5.74
C THR A 126 -6.42 20.14 -4.44
N THR A 127 -7.59 19.51 -4.50
CA THR A 127 -8.06 18.68 -3.39
C THR A 127 -7.25 17.39 -3.44
N SER A 128 -6.23 17.27 -2.61
CA SER A 128 -5.55 15.99 -2.47
C SER A 128 -6.42 15.07 -1.62
N ASP A 129 -6.77 13.91 -2.15
CA ASP A 129 -6.99 12.76 -1.26
C ASP A 129 -5.62 12.52 -0.60
N SER A 130 -5.37 13.19 0.52
CA SER A 130 -4.08 13.27 1.18
C SER A 130 -3.54 11.86 1.41
N LEU A 131 -2.33 11.62 0.91
CA LEU A 131 -1.54 10.49 1.34
C LEU A 131 -1.11 10.79 2.78
N ASP A 132 -2.01 10.53 3.74
CA ASP A 132 -1.70 10.71 5.15
C ASP A 132 -0.77 9.57 5.59
N LEU A 133 0.53 9.82 5.48
CA LEU A 133 1.56 8.89 5.95
C LEU A 133 1.55 8.71 7.48
N ARG A 134 0.79 9.54 8.22
CA ARG A 134 0.64 9.44 9.68
C ARG A 134 -0.27 8.30 10.12
N ALA A 135 -0.95 7.63 9.20
CA ALA A 135 -2.05 6.70 9.48
C ALA A 135 -1.64 5.24 9.68
N VAL A 136 -0.36 4.92 9.75
CA VAL A 136 0.07 3.56 10.14
C VAL A 136 0.30 3.53 11.64
N ASP A 137 -0.76 3.75 12.41
CA ASP A 137 -0.71 3.61 13.86
C ASP A 137 -0.86 2.14 14.26
N GLY A 138 -0.19 1.76 15.36
CA GLY A 138 0.05 0.43 15.93
C GLY A 138 -1.10 -0.59 16.01
N THR A 139 -2.29 -0.27 15.50
CA THR A 139 -3.42 -1.21 15.42
C THR A 139 -3.15 -2.37 14.46
N PHE A 140 -2.33 -2.14 13.43
CA PHE A 140 -1.87 -3.19 12.51
C PHE A 140 -0.69 -4.00 13.03
N GLU A 141 0.08 -3.49 14.00
CA GLU A 141 1.27 -4.16 14.54
C GLU A 141 0.94 -5.56 15.06
N LYS A 142 -0.07 -5.70 15.90
CA LYS A 142 -0.48 -7.03 16.42
C LYS A 142 -0.93 -8.00 15.35
N TRP A 143 -1.51 -7.51 14.26
CA TRP A 143 -1.93 -8.34 13.14
C TRP A 143 -0.74 -8.77 12.28
N ILE A 144 0.26 -7.89 12.17
CA ILE A 144 1.53 -8.17 11.49
C ILE A 144 2.35 -9.15 12.30
N ASP A 145 2.47 -8.97 13.62
CA ASP A 145 3.26 -9.80 14.54
C ASP A 145 2.83 -11.27 14.54
N ASP A 146 1.52 -11.53 14.44
CA ASP A 146 1.00 -12.88 14.35
C ASP A 146 1.14 -13.52 12.95
N GLY A 147 1.78 -12.82 12.00
CA GLY A 147 2.03 -13.30 10.62
C GLY A 147 0.76 -13.58 9.84
N TRP A 148 -0.38 -12.92 10.18
CA TRP A 148 -1.70 -13.14 9.56
C TRP A 148 -2.12 -14.62 9.55
N VAL A 149 -1.61 -15.39 10.49
CA VAL A 149 -2.01 -16.78 10.70
C VAL A 149 -3.27 -16.76 11.55
N LEU A 150 -4.16 -17.73 11.31
CA LEU A 150 -5.35 -17.91 12.14
C LEU A 150 -4.92 -18.10 13.61
N SER A 151 -5.12 -17.08 14.43
CA SER A 151 -4.72 -17.01 15.83
C SER A 151 -5.87 -16.62 16.73
N ASN A 152 -5.69 -16.73 18.04
CA ASN A 152 -6.67 -16.26 18.99
C ASN A 152 -6.78 -14.72 19.00
N ALA A 153 -5.70 -14.00 18.71
CA ALA A 153 -5.70 -12.53 18.63
C ALA A 153 -6.68 -12.02 17.55
N ILE A 154 -6.68 -12.64 16.36
CA ILE A 154 -7.64 -12.31 15.30
C ILE A 154 -9.08 -12.60 15.71
N LEU A 155 -9.30 -13.59 16.58
CA LEU A 155 -10.63 -14.01 17.02
C LEU A 155 -11.13 -13.27 18.26
N GLU A 156 -10.25 -12.56 18.97
CA GLU A 156 -10.57 -11.88 20.24
C GLU A 156 -11.73 -10.89 20.11
N PRO A 157 -11.79 -9.98 19.13
CA PRO A 157 -12.92 -9.06 18.97
C PRO A 157 -14.25 -9.80 18.77
N PHE A 158 -14.22 -10.91 18.02
CA PHE A 158 -15.42 -11.73 17.84
C PHE A 158 -15.83 -12.46 19.11
N ALA A 159 -14.88 -12.82 19.98
CA ALA A 159 -15.17 -13.44 21.27
C ALA A 159 -15.79 -12.46 22.25
N GLU A 160 -15.41 -11.18 22.20
CA GLU A 160 -15.93 -10.11 23.06
C GLU A 160 -17.40 -9.79 22.76
N TYR A 161 -17.75 -9.61 21.48
CA TYR A 161 -19.08 -9.19 21.06
C TYR A 161 -20.06 -10.34 20.82
N GLY A 162 -19.56 -11.57 20.69
CA GLY A 162 -20.36 -12.75 20.35
C GLY A 162 -20.86 -13.55 21.55
N LYS A 163 -22.15 -13.95 21.53
CA LYS A 163 -22.67 -14.91 22.51
C LYS A 163 -22.04 -16.29 22.29
N ARG A 164 -21.17 -16.69 23.21
CA ARG A 164 -20.43 -17.96 23.18
C ARG A 164 -21.31 -19.17 23.53
N LYS A 165 -21.17 -20.27 22.78
CA LYS A 165 -21.76 -21.57 23.08
C LYS A 165 -20.81 -22.69 22.65
N SER A 166 -20.42 -23.56 23.58
CA SER A 166 -19.70 -24.80 23.24
C SER A 166 -20.61 -25.75 22.46
N VAL A 167 -20.08 -26.37 21.43
CA VAL A 167 -20.82 -27.26 20.56
C VAL A 167 -20.11 -28.64 20.55
N LYS A 168 -20.88 -29.68 20.81
CA LYS A 168 -20.43 -31.07 20.57
C LYS A 168 -20.61 -31.35 19.08
N THR A 169 -19.52 -31.53 18.35
CA THR A 169 -19.55 -31.86 16.93
C THR A 169 -18.62 -33.01 16.67
N THR A 170 -19.00 -33.87 15.73
CA THR A 170 -18.11 -34.94 15.25
C THR A 170 -17.22 -34.36 14.18
N ILE A 171 -15.95 -34.16 14.51
CA ILE A 171 -14.98 -33.51 13.63
C ILE A 171 -14.25 -34.58 12.84
N LYS A 172 -14.86 -35.04 11.75
CA LYS A 172 -14.30 -36.18 10.96
C LYS A 172 -13.05 -35.79 10.17
N ASP A 173 -12.91 -34.51 9.79
CA ASP A 173 -11.88 -34.04 8.86
C ASP A 173 -10.73 -33.27 9.52
N MET A 174 -10.70 -33.19 10.84
CA MET A 174 -9.75 -32.36 11.61
C MET A 174 -9.21 -33.13 12.81
N GLY A 175 -8.34 -34.13 12.55
CA GLY A 175 -7.84 -35.06 13.55
C GLY A 175 -7.28 -34.47 14.85
N LEU A 176 -6.82 -33.21 14.83
CA LEU A 176 -6.29 -32.47 15.99
C LEU A 176 -7.33 -31.62 16.71
N ALA A 177 -8.51 -31.39 16.16
CA ALA A 177 -9.52 -30.56 16.82
C ALA A 177 -10.14 -31.30 18.03
N ARG A 178 -10.20 -30.61 19.17
CA ARG A 178 -10.72 -31.11 20.45
C ARG A 178 -11.93 -30.32 20.95
N SER A 179 -12.01 -29.05 20.59
CA SER A 179 -13.11 -28.18 20.97
C SER A 179 -13.75 -27.48 19.78
N CYS A 180 -15.03 -27.11 19.92
CA CYS A 180 -15.76 -26.31 18.95
C CYS A 180 -16.62 -25.30 19.68
N THR A 181 -16.53 -24.04 19.29
CA THR A 181 -17.28 -22.94 19.89
C THR A 181 -18.02 -22.16 18.81
N ASP A 182 -19.32 -21.96 19.03
CA ASP A 182 -20.13 -21.05 18.24
C ASP A 182 -20.18 -19.68 18.94
N TYR A 183 -19.94 -18.63 18.19
CA TYR A 183 -20.22 -17.24 18.56
C TYR A 183 -21.37 -16.75 17.72
N THR A 184 -22.38 -16.22 18.37
CA THR A 184 -23.60 -15.72 17.72
C THR A 184 -23.71 -14.22 17.96
N PHE A 185 -23.90 -13.45 16.90
CA PHE A 185 -23.95 -12.00 16.93
C PHE A 185 -25.34 -11.53 16.52
N SER A 186 -25.94 -10.65 17.33
CA SER A 186 -27.06 -9.84 16.87
C SER A 186 -26.58 -8.71 15.97
N LYS A 187 -27.46 -8.14 15.17
CA LYS A 187 -27.14 -6.96 14.36
C LYS A 187 -26.55 -5.83 15.21
N SER A 188 -27.15 -5.53 16.37
CA SER A 188 -26.68 -4.47 17.28
C SER A 188 -25.24 -4.71 17.79
N LYS A 189 -24.86 -5.96 18.05
CA LYS A 189 -23.51 -6.27 18.52
C LYS A 189 -22.46 -6.14 17.41
N LEU A 190 -22.84 -6.40 16.17
CA LEU A 190 -21.96 -6.17 15.01
C LEU A 190 -21.81 -4.68 14.70
N GLU A 191 -22.87 -3.90 14.87
CA GLU A 191 -22.82 -2.44 14.75
C GLU A 191 -21.97 -1.82 15.87
N GLU A 192 -22.04 -2.34 17.10
CA GLU A 192 -21.19 -1.94 18.21
C GLU A 192 -19.70 -2.25 17.92
N MET A 193 -19.41 -3.46 17.45
CA MET A 193 -18.05 -3.84 17.01
C MET A 193 -17.55 -2.95 15.86
N GLN A 194 -18.41 -2.63 14.90
CA GLN A 194 -18.09 -1.71 13.79
C GLN A 194 -17.70 -0.32 14.32
N GLN A 195 -18.45 0.22 15.28
CA GLN A 195 -18.13 1.52 15.88
C GLN A 195 -16.78 1.49 16.63
N THR A 196 -16.48 0.41 17.34
CA THR A 196 -15.19 0.23 17.99
C THR A 196 -14.05 0.20 16.96
N LEU A 197 -14.23 -0.55 15.86
CA LEU A 197 -13.22 -0.58 14.77
C LEU A 197 -13.05 0.80 14.12
N LEU A 198 -14.13 1.55 13.90
CA LEU A 198 -14.07 2.92 13.36
C LEU A 198 -13.32 3.87 14.29
N SER A 199 -13.49 3.74 15.61
CA SER A 199 -12.76 4.57 16.57
C SER A 199 -11.26 4.29 16.64
N LEU A 200 -10.83 3.12 16.18
CA LEU A 200 -9.43 2.69 16.13
C LEU A 200 -8.80 2.90 14.74
N CYS A 201 -9.63 3.14 13.71
CA CYS A 201 -9.19 3.27 12.34
C CYS A 201 -9.11 4.76 11.95
N PRO A 202 -7.96 5.28 11.48
CA PRO A 202 -7.86 6.65 10.98
C PRO A 202 -8.82 6.89 9.80
N GLU A 203 -9.21 8.14 9.59
CA GLU A 203 -10.00 8.53 8.42
C GLU A 203 -9.29 8.15 7.12
N GLY A 204 -10.02 7.56 6.17
CA GLY A 204 -9.50 7.10 4.89
C GLY A 204 -10.33 5.98 4.28
N ASP A 205 -9.85 5.40 3.18
CA ASP A 205 -10.59 4.38 2.41
C ASP A 205 -10.98 3.14 3.24
N LEU A 206 -10.16 2.72 4.22
CA LEU A 206 -10.47 1.61 5.11
C LEU A 206 -11.57 1.97 6.11
N HIS A 207 -11.48 3.16 6.71
CA HIS A 207 -12.51 3.71 7.60
C HIS A 207 -13.86 3.79 6.87
N ASP A 208 -13.88 4.38 5.66
CA ASP A 208 -15.07 4.48 4.82
C ASP A 208 -15.66 3.11 4.46
N LEU A 209 -14.81 2.13 4.17
CA LEU A 209 -15.26 0.77 3.92
C LEU A 209 -15.90 0.16 5.16
N ILE A 210 -15.26 0.27 6.33
CA ILE A 210 -15.82 -0.22 7.59
C ILE A 210 -17.14 0.48 7.88
N ALA A 211 -17.22 1.80 7.70
CA ALA A 211 -18.44 2.60 7.90
C ALA A 211 -19.57 2.18 6.95
N SER A 212 -19.25 1.81 5.71
CA SER A 212 -20.22 1.36 4.70
C SER A 212 -20.77 -0.05 4.92
N LEU A 213 -20.18 -0.83 5.85
CA LEU A 213 -20.66 -2.17 6.16
C LEU A 213 -22.04 -2.14 6.78
N THR A 214 -22.90 -3.00 6.30
CA THR A 214 -24.27 -3.19 6.80
C THR A 214 -24.50 -4.65 7.15
N PHE A 215 -25.20 -4.90 8.25
CA PHE A 215 -25.49 -6.23 8.76
C PHE A 215 -26.97 -6.51 8.79
N SER A 216 -27.38 -7.77 8.58
CA SER A 216 -28.79 -8.18 8.63
C SER A 216 -28.94 -9.53 9.31
N GLY A 217 -29.86 -9.57 10.26
CA GLY A 217 -30.17 -10.80 10.99
C GLY A 217 -29.10 -11.21 11.99
N THR A 218 -29.21 -12.45 12.43
CA THR A 218 -28.23 -13.08 13.33
C THR A 218 -27.11 -13.70 12.50
N GLN A 219 -25.89 -13.49 12.93
CA GLN A 219 -24.70 -14.02 12.27
C GLN A 219 -23.98 -15.00 13.18
N LYS A 220 -23.23 -15.91 12.58
CA LYS A 220 -22.58 -17.00 13.30
C LYS A 220 -21.14 -17.15 12.87
N LEU A 221 -20.25 -17.22 13.85
CA LEU A 221 -18.85 -17.62 13.70
C LEU A 221 -18.66 -18.92 14.48
N ARG A 222 -18.12 -19.94 13.84
CA ARG A 222 -17.77 -21.22 14.45
C ARG A 222 -16.27 -21.40 14.42
N VAL A 223 -15.67 -21.71 15.58
CA VAL A 223 -14.24 -21.88 15.75
C VAL A 223 -13.93 -23.27 16.27
N TYR A 224 -13.07 -23.98 15.58
CA TYR A 224 -12.55 -25.28 15.97
C TYR A 224 -11.11 -25.10 16.50
N ARG A 225 -10.79 -25.73 17.64
CA ARG A 225 -9.50 -25.58 18.32
C ARG A 225 -8.88 -26.92 18.70
N THR A 226 -7.56 -26.89 18.85
CA THR A 226 -6.80 -27.99 19.47
C THR A 226 -7.12 -28.13 20.96
N GLU A 227 -6.48 -29.07 21.63
CA GLU A 227 -6.50 -29.22 23.10
C GLU A 227 -5.88 -27.98 23.77
N ASP A 228 -4.84 -27.39 23.17
CA ASP A 228 -4.15 -26.18 23.65
C ASP A 228 -4.86 -24.88 23.22
N GLU A 229 -6.14 -24.97 22.87
CA GLU A 229 -6.99 -23.83 22.44
C GLU A 229 -6.48 -23.07 21.19
N VAL A 230 -5.58 -23.66 20.38
CA VAL A 230 -5.10 -23.08 19.12
C VAL A 230 -6.17 -23.25 18.04
N PRO A 231 -6.59 -22.18 17.35
CA PRO A 231 -7.59 -22.25 16.30
C PRO A 231 -7.03 -22.98 15.06
N LEU A 232 -7.82 -23.94 14.54
CA LEU A 232 -7.50 -24.72 13.34
C LEU A 232 -8.42 -24.40 12.17
N ARG A 233 -9.67 -24.01 12.49
CA ARG A 233 -10.67 -23.71 11.45
C ARG A 233 -11.68 -22.71 11.99
N VAL A 234 -12.06 -21.79 11.13
CA VAL A 234 -13.12 -20.84 11.38
C VAL A 234 -14.15 -20.93 10.25
N GLU A 235 -15.42 -20.93 10.61
CA GLU A 235 -16.53 -20.86 9.68
C GLU A 235 -17.42 -19.66 10.04
N TYR A 236 -17.56 -18.71 9.11
CA TYR A 236 -18.50 -17.62 9.25
C TYR A 236 -19.67 -17.80 8.30
N ASN A 237 -20.87 -17.52 8.79
CA ASN A 237 -22.09 -17.50 8.00
C ASN A 237 -22.99 -16.34 8.46
N GLY A 238 -23.24 -15.42 7.56
CA GLY A 238 -24.02 -14.23 7.87
C GLY A 238 -24.55 -13.52 6.64
N VAL A 239 -25.28 -12.44 6.89
CA VAL A 239 -25.77 -11.54 5.84
C VAL A 239 -25.23 -10.16 6.12
N CYS A 240 -24.30 -9.74 5.28
CA CYS A 240 -23.71 -8.40 5.34
C CYS A 240 -23.51 -7.85 3.93
N GLY A 241 -23.17 -6.59 3.82
CA GLY A 241 -22.93 -5.93 2.55
C GLY A 241 -22.32 -4.57 2.73
N VAL A 242 -22.03 -3.92 1.61
CA VAL A 242 -21.50 -2.57 1.51
C VAL A 242 -22.59 -1.70 0.90
N ASP A 243 -22.79 -0.49 1.43
CA ASP A 243 -23.80 0.47 0.96
C ASP A 243 -25.23 -0.12 0.87
N GLY A 244 -25.60 -0.93 1.87
CA GLY A 244 -26.92 -1.57 1.91
C GLY A 244 -27.12 -2.72 0.91
N LYS A 245 -26.16 -3.06 0.07
CA LYS A 245 -26.23 -4.18 -0.88
C LYS A 245 -25.93 -5.50 -0.19
N LEU A 246 -26.90 -6.00 0.57
CA LEU A 246 -26.76 -7.21 1.39
C LEU A 246 -26.54 -8.47 0.55
N ARG A 247 -25.61 -9.30 1.01
CA ARG A 247 -25.25 -10.61 0.44
C ARG A 247 -25.18 -11.66 1.54
N THR A 248 -25.44 -12.92 1.22
CA THR A 248 -25.12 -14.02 2.13
C THR A 248 -23.61 -14.28 2.02
N VAL A 249 -22.89 -14.14 3.13
CA VAL A 249 -21.45 -14.39 3.18
C VAL A 249 -21.19 -15.70 3.92
N LYS A 250 -20.44 -16.58 3.28
CA LYS A 250 -19.90 -17.80 3.88
C LYS A 250 -18.39 -17.78 3.71
N LEU A 251 -17.68 -17.85 4.82
CA LEU A 251 -16.21 -17.93 4.84
C LEU A 251 -15.81 -19.17 5.61
N VAL A 252 -14.83 -19.89 5.10
CA VAL A 252 -14.13 -20.96 5.79
C VAL A 252 -12.64 -20.65 5.72
N TRP A 253 -12.00 -20.57 6.86
CA TRP A 253 -10.54 -20.46 6.97
C TRP A 253 -10.02 -21.68 7.74
N ARG A 254 -9.07 -22.40 7.18
CA ARG A 254 -8.40 -23.56 7.78
C ARG A 254 -6.91 -23.30 7.86
N THR A 255 -6.30 -23.69 8.97
CA THR A 255 -4.86 -23.69 9.15
C THR A 255 -4.40 -25.07 9.57
N LYS A 256 -3.39 -25.60 8.88
CA LYS A 256 -2.74 -26.86 9.21
C LYS A 256 -1.26 -26.59 9.47
N ARG A 257 -0.74 -27.08 10.59
CA ARG A 257 0.66 -26.92 10.99
C ARG A 257 1.26 -28.32 11.23
N GLU A 258 2.22 -28.69 10.39
CA GLU A 258 2.89 -29.99 10.49
C GLU A 258 4.33 -29.88 9.98
N ASN A 259 5.28 -30.44 10.72
CA ASN A 259 6.68 -30.62 10.31
C ASN A 259 7.38 -29.34 9.78
N GLY A 260 7.17 -28.19 10.43
CA GLY A 260 7.74 -26.91 9.99
C GLY A 260 7.04 -26.27 8.78
N GLU A 261 5.90 -26.80 8.39
CA GLU A 261 5.03 -26.23 7.36
C GLU A 261 3.73 -25.72 7.99
N THR A 262 3.31 -24.53 7.58
CA THR A 262 1.99 -23.98 7.86
C THR A 262 1.25 -23.81 6.55
N ARG A 263 0.07 -24.41 6.45
CA ARG A 263 -0.81 -24.30 5.28
C ARG A 263 -2.11 -23.64 5.69
N ASP A 264 -2.47 -22.55 5.02
CA ASP A 264 -3.73 -21.85 5.15
C ASP A 264 -4.58 -22.03 3.90
N GLU A 265 -5.85 -22.29 4.10
CA GLU A 265 -6.87 -22.36 3.05
C GLU A 265 -8.04 -21.46 3.44
N ILE A 266 -8.37 -20.47 2.60
CA ILE A 266 -9.51 -19.59 2.81
C ILE A 266 -10.43 -19.70 1.61
N THR A 267 -11.70 -20.03 1.87
CA THR A 267 -12.75 -19.97 0.86
C THR A 267 -13.83 -18.98 1.31
N LEU A 268 -14.21 -18.08 0.43
CA LEU A 268 -15.32 -17.15 0.65
C LEU A 268 -16.29 -17.22 -0.51
N THR A 269 -17.58 -17.29 -0.20
CA THR A 269 -18.64 -17.15 -1.20
C THR A 269 -19.64 -16.11 -0.74
N SER A 270 -20.02 -15.22 -1.66
CA SER A 270 -20.96 -14.15 -1.39
C SER A 270 -21.97 -13.96 -2.53
N PRO A 271 -22.97 -14.84 -2.64
CA PRO A 271 -24.05 -14.68 -3.60
C PRO A 271 -24.96 -13.50 -3.21
N ALA A 272 -25.48 -12.80 -4.21
CA ALA A 272 -26.52 -11.81 -4.01
C ALA A 272 -27.82 -12.49 -3.47
N LYS A 273 -28.66 -11.75 -2.75
CA LYS A 273 -29.95 -12.27 -2.28
C LYS A 273 -30.90 -12.59 -3.44
N SER A 274 -30.75 -11.90 -4.55
CA SER A 274 -31.52 -12.11 -5.78
C SER A 274 -30.63 -11.95 -7.01
N GLY A 275 -30.89 -12.73 -8.06
CA GLY A 275 -30.10 -12.70 -9.29
C GLY A 275 -28.93 -13.69 -9.30
N THR A 276 -28.04 -13.53 -10.29
CA THR A 276 -26.90 -14.41 -10.54
C THR A 276 -25.58 -13.85 -9.99
N ASP A 277 -25.60 -12.66 -9.43
CA ASP A 277 -24.40 -11.98 -8.95
C ASP A 277 -23.78 -12.73 -7.78
N LYS A 278 -22.50 -13.03 -7.89
CA LYS A 278 -21.76 -13.82 -6.91
C LYS A 278 -20.30 -13.41 -6.85
N ASN A 279 -19.76 -13.32 -5.65
CA ASN A 279 -18.32 -13.20 -5.44
C ASN A 279 -17.81 -14.48 -4.81
N THR A 280 -16.64 -14.95 -5.27
CA THR A 280 -15.92 -16.07 -4.66
C THR A 280 -14.47 -15.71 -4.49
N LEU A 281 -13.88 -16.13 -3.38
CA LEU A 281 -12.45 -16.06 -3.11
C LEU A 281 -12.00 -17.47 -2.71
N ASP A 282 -10.96 -17.95 -3.37
CA ASP A 282 -10.24 -19.15 -3.01
C ASP A 282 -8.78 -18.75 -2.81
N PHE A 283 -8.25 -18.96 -1.63
CA PHE A 283 -6.88 -18.62 -1.24
C PHE A 283 -6.22 -19.84 -0.63
N GLU A 284 -4.99 -20.12 -1.06
CA GLU A 284 -4.12 -21.13 -0.48
C GLU A 284 -2.72 -20.53 -0.27
N ARG A 285 -2.15 -20.76 0.90
CA ARG A 285 -0.79 -20.36 1.25
C ARG A 285 -0.08 -21.50 1.95
N ILE A 286 1.17 -21.74 1.57
CA ILE A 286 2.07 -22.67 2.23
C ILE A 286 3.29 -21.87 2.68
N MET A 287 3.57 -21.92 3.98
CA MET A 287 4.79 -21.38 4.58
C MET A 287 5.64 -22.52 5.10
N THR A 288 6.92 -22.52 4.76
CA THR A 288 7.89 -23.50 5.25
C THR A 288 8.97 -22.80 6.03
N PHE A 289 9.25 -23.30 7.21
CA PHE A 289 10.25 -22.80 8.13
C PHE A 289 11.40 -23.78 8.21
N SER A 290 12.59 -23.35 7.84
CA SER A 290 13.83 -24.08 8.00
C SER A 290 14.90 -23.17 8.57
N SER A 291 16.00 -23.69 9.11
CA SER A 291 17.05 -22.89 9.71
C SER A 291 17.53 -21.79 8.75
N GLY A 292 17.34 -20.53 9.14
CA GLY A 292 17.72 -19.35 8.36
C GLY A 292 16.95 -19.15 7.04
N LYS A 293 15.83 -19.84 6.81
CA LYS A 293 15.03 -19.68 5.59
C LYS A 293 13.55 -19.83 5.85
N ILE A 294 12.77 -18.88 5.36
CA ILE A 294 11.31 -18.93 5.30
C ILE A 294 10.91 -18.86 3.83
N THR A 295 10.08 -19.81 3.38
CA THR A 295 9.47 -19.72 2.06
C THR A 295 7.97 -19.57 2.20
N MET A 296 7.38 -18.76 1.33
CA MET A 296 5.95 -18.56 1.26
C MET A 296 5.50 -18.68 -0.20
N GLN A 297 4.65 -19.65 -0.46
CA GLN A 297 4.08 -19.89 -1.78
C GLN A 297 2.57 -19.93 -1.68
N GLY A 298 1.88 -19.49 -2.72
CA GLY A 298 0.44 -19.60 -2.71
C GLY A 298 -0.25 -19.04 -3.93
N THR A 299 -1.58 -19.18 -3.88
CA THR A 299 -2.48 -18.72 -4.91
C THR A 299 -3.71 -18.07 -4.30
N CYS A 300 -4.23 -17.05 -4.98
CA CYS A 300 -5.52 -16.46 -4.67
C CYS A 300 -6.32 -16.32 -5.96
N SER A 301 -7.53 -16.83 -5.98
CA SER A 301 -8.46 -16.68 -7.10
C SER A 301 -9.70 -15.93 -6.61
N TYR A 302 -9.90 -14.72 -7.11
CA TYR A 302 -11.08 -13.91 -6.82
C TYR A 302 -11.93 -13.75 -8.07
N LYS A 303 -13.19 -14.19 -8.00
CA LYS A 303 -14.16 -14.10 -9.10
C LYS A 303 -15.33 -13.23 -8.71
N VAL A 304 -15.67 -12.29 -9.59
CA VAL A 304 -16.85 -11.42 -9.47
C VAL A 304 -17.75 -11.68 -10.65
N THR A 305 -18.92 -12.24 -10.39
CA THR A 305 -19.99 -12.36 -11.38
C THR A 305 -20.97 -11.21 -11.18
N ALA A 306 -21.15 -10.39 -12.20
CA ALA A 306 -22.13 -9.31 -12.23
C ALA A 306 -22.75 -9.21 -13.62
N SER A 307 -24.09 -9.11 -13.70
CA SER A 307 -24.81 -8.97 -14.97
C SER A 307 -24.45 -10.08 -15.99
N LYS A 308 -24.28 -11.32 -15.52
CA LYS A 308 -23.88 -12.51 -16.32
C LYS A 308 -22.43 -12.50 -16.85
N GLN A 309 -21.66 -11.48 -16.56
CA GLN A 309 -20.22 -11.45 -16.85
C GLN A 309 -19.42 -11.83 -15.60
N THR A 310 -18.33 -12.54 -15.78
CA THR A 310 -17.44 -12.92 -14.67
C THR A 310 -16.05 -12.41 -14.94
N THR A 311 -15.57 -11.55 -14.05
CA THR A 311 -14.14 -11.15 -14.01
C THR A 311 -13.44 -12.04 -13.00
N GLN A 312 -12.29 -12.57 -13.39
CA GLN A 312 -11.40 -13.34 -12.52
C GLN A 312 -10.10 -12.59 -12.33
N THR A 313 -9.67 -12.49 -11.07
CA THR A 313 -8.32 -12.04 -10.70
C THR A 313 -7.64 -13.21 -10.03
N GLU A 314 -6.51 -13.63 -10.57
CA GLU A 314 -5.65 -14.66 -10.00
C GLU A 314 -4.36 -14.00 -9.52
N VAL A 315 -3.94 -14.31 -8.32
CA VAL A 315 -2.65 -13.90 -7.76
C VAL A 315 -1.88 -15.18 -7.44
N THR A 316 -0.65 -15.25 -7.91
CA THR A 316 0.29 -16.30 -7.53
C THR A 316 1.52 -15.65 -6.91
N PHE A 317 2.07 -16.24 -5.87
CA PHE A 317 3.25 -15.70 -5.20
C PHE A 317 4.19 -16.84 -4.79
N ASP A 318 5.47 -16.53 -4.90
CA ASP A 318 6.57 -17.37 -4.43
C ASP A 318 7.64 -16.43 -3.86
N LEU A 319 7.70 -16.36 -2.54
CA LEU A 319 8.59 -15.47 -1.81
C LEU A 319 9.49 -16.28 -0.89
N THR A 320 10.72 -15.87 -0.80
CA THR A 320 11.73 -16.44 0.09
C THR A 320 12.34 -15.34 0.92
N ASN A 321 12.41 -15.54 2.23
CA ASN A 321 13.29 -14.80 3.11
C ASN A 321 14.44 -15.71 3.55
N ARG A 322 15.68 -15.22 3.46
CA ARG A 322 16.90 -15.90 3.94
C ARG A 322 17.65 -15.01 4.90
N LEU A 323 17.93 -15.55 6.07
CA LEU A 323 18.83 -14.92 7.02
C LEU A 323 20.28 -15.32 6.66
N GLU A 324 21.08 -14.36 6.21
CA GLU A 324 22.49 -14.55 5.79
C GLU A 324 23.34 -13.43 6.38
N ASN A 325 24.38 -13.79 7.15
CA ASN A 325 25.38 -12.84 7.69
C ASN A 325 24.75 -11.59 8.38
N ASP A 326 23.79 -11.82 9.27
CA ASP A 326 23.04 -10.78 9.99
C ASP A 326 22.20 -9.85 9.06
N SER A 327 21.82 -10.34 7.89
CA SER A 327 20.87 -9.67 7.00
C SER A 327 19.74 -10.61 6.60
N ASP A 328 18.53 -10.06 6.46
CA ASP A 328 17.37 -10.74 5.91
C ASP A 328 17.24 -10.41 4.42
N ASN A 329 17.28 -11.43 3.58
CA ASN A 329 17.13 -11.31 2.13
C ASN A 329 15.74 -11.75 1.70
N VAL A 330 14.89 -10.83 1.27
CA VAL A 330 13.56 -11.10 0.74
C VAL A 330 13.60 -11.05 -0.78
N SER A 331 13.28 -12.17 -1.42
CA SER A 331 13.27 -12.28 -2.88
C SER A 331 12.12 -13.17 -3.36
N GLY A 332 11.77 -13.04 -4.64
CA GLY A 332 10.74 -13.89 -5.25
C GLY A 332 9.91 -13.18 -6.30
N SER A 333 8.66 -13.61 -6.45
CA SER A 333 7.73 -13.01 -7.42
C SER A 333 6.29 -13.06 -6.95
N VAL A 334 5.53 -12.04 -7.34
CA VAL A 334 4.08 -11.96 -7.22
C VAL A 334 3.51 -11.68 -8.61
N ALA A 335 2.67 -12.56 -9.13
CA ALA A 335 2.01 -12.36 -10.41
C ALA A 335 0.50 -12.19 -10.21
N ILE A 336 -0.07 -11.13 -10.79
CA ILE A 336 -1.49 -10.79 -10.75
C ILE A 336 -2.02 -10.87 -12.17
N LYS A 337 -2.93 -11.79 -12.42
CA LYS A 337 -3.60 -11.97 -13.71
C LYS A 337 -5.06 -11.58 -13.60
N ARG A 338 -5.52 -10.69 -14.46
CA ARG A 338 -6.92 -10.27 -14.53
C ARG A 338 -7.51 -10.57 -15.91
N GLN A 339 -8.64 -11.27 -15.91
CA GLN A 339 -9.32 -11.71 -17.12
C GLN A 339 -10.84 -11.55 -17.00
N LEU A 340 -11.50 -11.11 -18.07
CA LEU A 340 -12.93 -11.29 -18.25
C LEU A 340 -13.15 -12.69 -18.84
N LEU A 341 -13.87 -13.56 -18.13
CA LEU A 341 -14.07 -14.93 -18.57
C LEU A 341 -14.88 -14.94 -19.88
N GLY A 342 -14.33 -15.62 -20.88
CA GLY A 342 -14.84 -15.61 -22.26
C GLY A 342 -14.03 -14.75 -23.22
N GLU A 343 -13.08 -13.96 -22.74
CA GLU A 343 -12.09 -13.28 -23.57
C GLU A 343 -10.80 -14.10 -23.68
N ASP A 344 -10.13 -13.99 -24.83
CA ASP A 344 -8.92 -14.77 -25.14
C ASP A 344 -7.65 -14.18 -24.54
N TYR A 345 -7.76 -13.06 -23.81
CA TYR A 345 -6.59 -12.39 -23.22
C TYR A 345 -6.82 -11.99 -21.77
N ALA A 346 -5.73 -11.82 -21.05
CA ALA A 346 -5.69 -11.33 -19.70
C ALA A 346 -4.62 -10.24 -19.57
N THR A 347 -4.81 -9.28 -18.69
CA THR A 347 -3.74 -8.40 -18.24
C THR A 347 -3.00 -9.12 -17.11
N LYS A 348 -1.67 -9.17 -17.20
CA LYS A 348 -0.80 -9.75 -16.18
C LYS A 348 0.17 -8.68 -15.67
N HIS A 349 0.28 -8.58 -14.36
CA HIS A 349 1.28 -7.76 -13.67
C HIS A 349 2.19 -8.70 -12.90
N THR A 350 3.49 -8.49 -12.99
CA THR A 350 4.48 -9.24 -12.23
C THR A 350 5.30 -8.27 -11.39
N ILE A 351 5.45 -8.56 -10.10
CA ILE A 351 6.25 -7.79 -9.15
C ILE A 351 7.35 -8.74 -8.67
N THR A 352 8.59 -8.30 -8.74
CA THR A 352 9.77 -9.10 -8.39
C THR A 352 10.58 -8.37 -7.33
N PRO A 353 10.29 -8.56 -6.03
CA PRO A 353 11.09 -7.98 -4.96
C PRO A 353 12.45 -8.69 -4.85
N ASN A 354 13.49 -7.90 -4.58
CA ASN A 354 14.81 -8.36 -4.16
C ASN A 354 15.33 -7.33 -3.16
N VAL A 355 14.98 -7.51 -1.90
CA VAL A 355 15.15 -6.54 -0.82
C VAL A 355 15.98 -7.16 0.29
N VAL A 356 16.95 -6.40 0.79
CA VAL A 356 17.83 -6.77 1.89
C VAL A 356 17.51 -5.87 3.08
N LEU A 357 17.25 -6.49 4.23
CA LEU A 357 17.20 -5.82 5.51
C LEU A 357 18.54 -6.10 6.22
N SER A 358 19.21 -5.04 6.65
CA SER A 358 20.53 -5.09 7.29
C SER A 358 20.61 -4.07 8.42
N GLY A 359 21.78 -3.90 9.01
CA GLY A 359 21.97 -2.99 10.14
C GLY A 359 21.78 -3.71 11.48
N ASN A 360 21.19 -3.03 12.46
CA ASN A 360 20.89 -3.59 13.78
C ASN A 360 19.48 -3.15 14.25
N ALA A 361 19.03 -3.66 15.40
CA ALA A 361 17.70 -3.35 15.94
C ALA A 361 17.45 -1.84 16.21
N GLU A 362 18.52 -1.05 16.45
CA GLU A 362 18.41 0.39 16.70
C GLU A 362 18.44 1.22 15.41
N ALA A 363 19.04 0.69 14.35
CA ALA A 363 19.18 1.35 13.05
C ALA A 363 19.09 0.32 11.91
N PRO A 364 17.92 -0.24 11.64
CA PRO A 364 17.71 -1.12 10.50
C PRO A 364 17.85 -0.33 9.20
N GLU A 365 18.37 -0.99 8.17
CA GLU A 365 18.45 -0.47 6.81
C GLU A 365 17.72 -1.45 5.88
N ILE A 366 16.84 -0.92 5.05
CA ILE A 366 16.15 -1.67 4.00
C ILE A 366 16.69 -1.16 2.68
N SER A 367 17.21 -2.04 1.83
CA SER A 367 17.74 -1.67 0.51
C SER A 367 17.44 -2.75 -0.52
N GLY A 368 17.34 -2.37 -1.78
CA GLY A 368 17.14 -3.36 -2.84
C GLY A 368 16.38 -2.84 -4.04
N THR A 369 15.78 -3.77 -4.77
CA THR A 369 15.04 -3.48 -6.00
C THR A 369 13.68 -4.15 -6.00
N ILE A 370 12.74 -3.51 -6.69
CA ILE A 370 11.42 -4.07 -7.01
C ILE A 370 11.25 -3.97 -8.52
N GLY A 371 11.31 -5.09 -9.21
CA GLY A 371 10.95 -5.19 -10.63
C GLY A 371 9.43 -5.15 -10.78
N TYR A 372 8.96 -4.45 -11.80
CA TYR A 372 7.55 -4.45 -12.20
C TYR A 372 7.45 -4.67 -13.70
N GLN A 373 6.50 -5.55 -14.11
CA GLN A 373 6.20 -5.81 -15.51
C GLN A 373 4.69 -5.91 -15.71
N GLU A 374 4.17 -5.22 -16.72
CA GLU A 374 2.79 -5.39 -17.22
C GLU A 374 2.80 -6.03 -18.59
N GLU A 375 2.01 -7.09 -18.75
CA GLU A 375 1.78 -7.77 -20.02
C GLU A 375 0.31 -7.63 -20.41
N LYS A 376 0.06 -7.24 -21.66
CA LYS A 376 -1.26 -7.20 -22.29
C LYS A 376 -1.28 -8.10 -23.53
N ARG A 377 -2.40 -8.10 -24.23
CA ARG A 377 -2.64 -8.96 -25.41
C ARG A 377 -1.48 -9.00 -26.42
N TYR A 378 -0.75 -7.92 -26.60
CA TYR A 378 0.28 -7.78 -27.63
C TYR A 378 1.72 -7.75 -27.06
N GLY A 379 1.90 -8.18 -25.83
CA GLY A 379 3.20 -8.28 -25.17
C GLY A 379 3.36 -7.35 -23.97
N THR A 380 4.59 -7.13 -23.58
CA THR A 380 4.95 -6.25 -22.47
C THR A 380 4.61 -4.80 -22.81
N THR A 381 3.86 -4.14 -21.95
CA THR A 381 3.47 -2.74 -22.11
C THR A 381 4.17 -1.82 -21.13
N GLU A 382 4.64 -2.36 -20.01
CA GLU A 382 5.38 -1.64 -18.99
C GLU A 382 6.39 -2.57 -18.36
N GLU A 383 7.64 -2.12 -18.22
CA GLU A 383 8.67 -2.84 -17.47
C GLU A 383 9.62 -1.82 -16.85
N CYS A 384 9.75 -1.87 -15.53
CA CYS A 384 10.65 -0.98 -14.81
C CYS A 384 11.24 -1.65 -13.59
N VAL A 385 12.33 -1.08 -13.09
CA VAL A 385 12.97 -1.45 -11.84
C VAL A 385 12.99 -0.23 -10.92
N ILE A 386 12.39 -0.37 -9.75
CA ILE A 386 12.44 0.61 -8.69
C ILE A 386 13.54 0.19 -7.73
N THR A 387 14.54 1.05 -7.52
CA THR A 387 15.54 0.89 -6.48
C THR A 387 15.09 1.65 -5.25
N LEU A 388 15.15 1.01 -4.09
CA LEU A 388 14.76 1.62 -2.82
C LEU A 388 15.89 1.50 -1.80
N ARG A 389 15.98 2.51 -0.92
CA ARG A 389 16.79 2.47 0.28
C ARG A 389 16.06 3.23 1.39
N ALA A 390 15.76 2.54 2.48
CA ALA A 390 15.16 3.12 3.67
C ALA A 390 16.16 3.02 4.84
N VAL A 391 16.42 4.14 5.48
CA VAL A 391 17.37 4.25 6.58
C VAL A 391 16.83 5.20 7.64
N ARG A 392 17.38 5.15 8.84
CA ARG A 392 17.17 6.21 9.82
C ARG A 392 17.65 7.54 9.24
N ALA A 393 16.77 8.54 9.23
CA ALA A 393 17.13 9.87 8.78
C ALA A 393 18.09 10.53 9.78
N SER A 394 19.14 11.14 9.26
CA SER A 394 20.13 11.87 10.06
C SER A 394 19.73 13.32 10.28
N GLU A 395 18.92 13.88 9.40
CA GLU A 395 18.54 15.29 9.42
C GLU A 395 17.08 15.45 8.99
N SER A 396 16.38 16.42 9.58
CA SER A 396 15.05 16.84 9.16
C SER A 396 15.12 17.59 7.82
N LEU A 397 14.11 17.38 6.97
CA LEU A 397 13.91 18.21 5.76
C LEU A 397 13.35 19.59 6.10
N TRP A 398 12.72 19.74 7.26
CA TRP A 398 12.24 21.02 7.73
C TRP A 398 13.41 21.94 8.11
N LYS A 399 13.39 23.16 7.61
CA LYS A 399 14.38 24.20 7.97
C LYS A 399 13.69 25.26 8.82
N GLU A 400 14.37 25.76 9.87
CA GLU A 400 13.86 26.92 10.60
C GLU A 400 13.78 28.13 9.67
N THR A 401 12.61 28.77 9.60
CA THR A 401 12.35 29.89 8.71
C THR A 401 12.24 31.19 9.47
N ALA A 402 12.58 32.30 8.78
CA ALA A 402 12.51 33.63 9.36
C ALA A 402 11.07 34.14 9.49
N ALA A 403 10.14 33.63 8.68
CA ALA A 403 8.75 34.07 8.67
C ALA A 403 7.79 32.89 8.33
N THR A 404 6.61 32.95 8.91
CA THR A 404 5.47 32.09 8.54
C THR A 404 4.38 32.98 7.93
N MET A 405 3.93 32.62 6.73
CA MET A 405 2.85 33.29 6.04
C MET A 405 1.54 32.54 6.27
N GLU A 406 0.55 33.20 6.85
CA GLU A 406 -0.78 32.61 7.08
C GLU A 406 -1.64 32.76 5.82
N LEU A 407 -1.92 31.65 5.15
CA LEU A 407 -2.61 31.61 3.85
C LEU A 407 -4.09 32.00 3.94
N SER A 408 -4.76 31.66 5.04
CA SER A 408 -6.18 31.99 5.26
C SER A 408 -6.44 33.50 5.37
N THR A 409 -5.40 34.29 5.60
CA THR A 409 -5.50 35.75 5.65
C THR A 409 -5.32 36.47 4.30
N LEU A 410 -4.92 35.72 3.26
CA LEU A 410 -4.63 36.27 1.94
C LEU A 410 -5.91 36.49 1.11
N SER A 411 -5.90 37.54 0.28
CA SER A 411 -6.94 37.70 -0.73
C SER A 411 -6.83 36.59 -1.80
N ALA A 412 -7.94 36.26 -2.48
CA ALA A 412 -7.95 35.29 -3.56
C ALA A 412 -6.95 35.64 -4.68
N GLU A 413 -6.78 36.92 -5.00
CA GLU A 413 -5.81 37.43 -5.98
C GLU A 413 -4.37 37.18 -5.52
N THR A 414 -4.05 37.51 -4.26
CA THR A 414 -2.72 37.28 -3.68
C THR A 414 -2.37 35.80 -3.63
N LEU A 415 -3.34 34.93 -3.25
CA LEU A 415 -3.16 33.49 -3.23
C LEU A 415 -2.93 32.94 -4.65
N GLN A 416 -3.65 33.44 -5.65
CA GLN A 416 -3.45 33.05 -7.05
C GLN A 416 -2.07 33.46 -7.57
N ASN A 417 -1.60 34.64 -7.22
CA ASN A 417 -0.26 35.12 -7.58
C ASN A 417 0.82 34.27 -6.91
N LEU A 418 0.64 33.91 -5.62
CA LEU A 418 1.55 33.03 -4.90
C LEU A 418 1.61 31.63 -5.53
N ARG A 419 0.47 31.07 -5.93
CA ARG A 419 0.40 29.78 -6.67
C ARG A 419 1.20 29.83 -7.98
N SER A 420 1.04 30.90 -8.73
CA SER A 420 1.76 31.09 -10.00
C SER A 420 3.27 31.21 -9.78
N GLN A 421 3.70 31.97 -8.76
CA GLN A 421 5.11 32.07 -8.38
C GLN A 421 5.69 30.74 -7.94
N LEU A 422 4.97 29.98 -7.08
CA LEU A 422 5.40 28.65 -6.62
C LEU A 422 5.51 27.67 -7.79
N SER A 423 4.53 27.65 -8.69
CA SER A 423 4.55 26.78 -9.87
C SER A 423 5.75 27.12 -10.78
N GLY A 424 6.03 28.39 -11.00
CA GLY A 424 7.21 28.83 -11.75
C GLY A 424 8.53 28.44 -11.08
N ALA A 425 8.62 28.61 -9.76
CA ALA A 425 9.80 28.24 -9.00
C ALA A 425 10.05 26.71 -9.02
N ILE A 426 9.00 25.90 -8.85
CA ILE A 426 9.06 24.43 -8.94
C ILE A 426 9.51 24.01 -10.36
N ALA A 427 8.88 24.56 -11.39
CA ALA A 427 9.23 24.25 -12.77
C ALA A 427 10.71 24.61 -13.07
N THR A 428 11.16 25.75 -12.59
CA THR A 428 12.57 26.17 -12.74
C THR A 428 13.51 25.21 -12.01
N ALA A 429 13.20 24.85 -10.79
CA ALA A 429 14.02 23.96 -9.97
C ALA A 429 14.17 22.56 -10.60
N ILE A 430 13.14 22.05 -11.25
CA ILE A 430 13.12 20.68 -11.84
C ILE A 430 13.47 20.71 -13.34
N VAL A 431 12.79 21.54 -14.13
CA VAL A 431 12.87 21.50 -15.60
C VAL A 431 14.20 22.03 -16.10
N ARG A 432 14.71 23.11 -15.53
CA ARG A 432 15.99 23.73 -15.96
C ARG A 432 17.19 22.76 -15.84
N PRO A 433 17.44 22.10 -14.71
CA PRO A 433 18.49 21.08 -14.61
C PRO A 433 18.28 19.90 -15.57
N LEU A 434 17.06 19.43 -15.76
CA LEU A 434 16.74 18.33 -16.70
C LEU A 434 17.10 18.72 -18.14
N ILE A 435 16.71 19.91 -18.60
CA ILE A 435 17.04 20.40 -19.93
C ILE A 435 18.56 20.54 -20.12
N GLN A 436 19.31 20.90 -19.10
CA GLN A 436 20.79 21.02 -19.18
C GLN A 436 21.49 19.67 -19.34
N VAL A 437 20.88 18.58 -18.85
CA VAL A 437 21.42 17.21 -18.93
C VAL A 437 20.97 16.49 -20.20
N LEU A 438 19.81 16.87 -20.75
CA LEU A 438 19.31 16.29 -21.99
C LEU A 438 20.22 16.63 -23.17
N SER A 439 20.52 15.64 -24.03
CA SER A 439 21.07 15.91 -25.35
C SER A 439 20.06 16.75 -26.17
N ALA A 440 20.56 17.44 -27.20
CA ALA A 440 19.68 18.16 -28.12
C ALA A 440 18.62 17.23 -28.77
N GLU A 441 18.98 15.97 -28.97
CA GLU A 441 18.12 14.93 -29.54
C GLU A 441 17.01 14.50 -28.52
N ASP A 442 17.38 14.26 -27.27
CA ASP A 442 16.46 13.92 -26.20
C ASP A 442 15.50 15.10 -25.91
N ALA A 443 16.03 16.33 -25.89
CA ALA A 443 15.19 17.52 -25.71
C ALA A 443 14.18 17.70 -26.86
N ALA A 444 14.62 17.50 -28.13
CA ALA A 444 13.74 17.55 -29.29
C ALA A 444 12.63 16.48 -29.20
N PHE A 445 12.98 15.27 -28.76
CA PHE A 445 12.02 14.20 -28.53
C PHE A 445 10.96 14.58 -27.49
N PHE A 446 11.38 15.07 -26.32
CA PHE A 446 10.46 15.49 -25.26
C PHE A 446 9.48 16.58 -25.72
N PHE A 447 9.99 17.61 -26.39
CA PHE A 447 9.16 18.71 -26.89
C PHE A 447 8.26 18.31 -28.07
N TYR A 448 8.61 17.27 -28.81
CA TYR A 448 7.82 16.80 -29.93
C TYR A 448 6.66 15.87 -29.51
N GLU A 449 6.89 15.03 -28.51
CA GLU A 449 5.88 14.06 -28.02
C GLU A 449 4.98 14.61 -26.90
N MET A 450 5.32 15.75 -26.31
CA MET A 450 4.45 16.47 -25.40
C MET A 450 3.31 17.17 -26.16
N SER A 451 2.13 17.25 -25.54
CA SER A 451 1.05 18.06 -26.12
C SER A 451 1.46 19.52 -26.21
N ASP A 452 0.89 20.26 -27.18
CA ASP A 452 1.12 21.71 -27.30
C ASP A 452 0.79 22.47 -26.00
N GLU A 453 -0.17 21.98 -25.23
CA GLU A 453 -0.59 22.54 -23.95
C GLU A 453 0.47 22.32 -22.86
N ASP A 454 1.07 21.12 -22.79
CA ASP A 454 2.18 20.82 -21.86
C ASP A 454 3.43 21.63 -22.20
N VAL A 455 3.77 21.74 -23.50
CA VAL A 455 4.91 22.56 -23.98
C VAL A 455 4.70 24.04 -23.64
N GLN A 456 3.48 24.56 -23.83
CA GLN A 456 3.19 25.95 -23.46
C GLN A 456 3.25 26.16 -21.96
N THR A 457 2.76 25.22 -21.16
CA THR A 457 2.83 25.28 -19.69
C THR A 457 4.29 25.33 -19.22
N ILE A 458 5.15 24.49 -19.78
CA ILE A 458 6.59 24.47 -19.45
C ILE A 458 7.29 25.75 -19.92
N ARG A 459 6.97 26.26 -21.12
CA ARG A 459 7.50 27.54 -21.62
C ARG A 459 7.11 28.70 -20.72
N GLN A 460 5.83 28.82 -20.36
CA GLN A 460 5.34 29.87 -19.49
C GLN A 460 6.00 29.80 -18.11
N ALA A 461 6.18 28.61 -17.56
CA ALA A 461 6.90 28.41 -16.31
C ALA A 461 8.37 28.82 -16.42
N ALA A 462 9.05 28.48 -17.53
CA ALA A 462 10.44 28.89 -17.78
C ALA A 462 10.60 30.39 -18.02
N GLU A 463 9.67 31.02 -18.75
CA GLU A 463 9.66 32.49 -19.00
C GLU A 463 9.37 33.25 -17.70
N SER A 464 8.43 32.81 -16.88
CA SER A 464 8.11 33.43 -15.58
C SER A 464 9.28 33.38 -14.61
N ALA A 465 10.16 32.37 -14.73
CA ALA A 465 11.34 32.21 -13.89
C ALA A 465 12.49 33.18 -14.29
N VAL A 466 12.54 33.61 -15.54
CA VAL A 466 13.55 34.57 -16.03
C VAL A 466 13.22 36.00 -15.61
N GLU A 467 11.94 36.33 -15.36
CA GLU A 467 11.53 37.67 -14.89
C GLU A 467 11.77 37.92 -13.38
N ILE A 468 12.23 36.87 -12.65
CA ILE A 468 12.49 36.97 -11.19
C ILE A 468 13.99 37.20 -10.87
N GLU A 469 14.89 37.16 -11.86
CA GLU A 469 16.28 37.63 -11.73
C GLU A 469 16.38 39.15 -11.94
#